data_da493bbe1c5c13d9ca7c88f7b0aaa3e9
#
_entry.id   da493bbe1c5c13d9ca7c88f7b0aaa3e9
#
_cell.length_a   1.000
_cell.length_b   1.000
_cell.length_c   1.000
_cell.angle_alpha   90.00
_cell.angle_beta   90.00
_cell.angle_gamma   90.00
#
_symmetry.space_group_name_H-M   'P 1'
#
loop_
_entity.id
_entity.type
_entity.pdbx_description
1 polymer ?
#
loop_
_entity_poly.entity_id
_entity_poly.type
_entity_poly.pdbx_seq_one_letter_code
_entity_poly.pdbx_strand_id
1 'polypeptide(L)'
;MTEHRHIDSSKKTGSISAIEIIGLVLCIVFALLLICNLTIIVKGALAPDSPPSVLGVTPLAVQSGSMSGTAKDHIEVGDLIFVKPAKAETLREGDIIAFKEGSIVVTHRIVRVETAEDGTLQFITKGDANNTEDSQPVSAANLVGKYAGRIAHLGDVALFAQKPVGMAIFIAVPVLCFVLYDASVRRREAAREARRTRELERELERLRRED
;
A
#
# COMPACT_ATOMS: atom_id res chain seq x y z
N MET A 1 11.74 -62.36 -28.90
CA MET A 1 11.75 -61.90 -27.50
C MET A 1 12.08 -60.44 -27.54
N THR A 2 11.04 -59.59 -27.53
CA THR A 2 11.17 -58.13 -27.69
C THR A 2 11.08 -57.51 -26.28
N GLU A 3 12.19 -56.98 -25.82
CA GLU A 3 12.34 -56.33 -24.53
C GLU A 3 11.84 -54.88 -24.63
N HIS A 4 10.66 -54.63 -24.04
CA HIS A 4 10.08 -53.28 -23.88
C HIS A 4 10.85 -52.53 -22.83
N ARG A 5 11.69 -51.59 -23.26
CA ARG A 5 12.37 -50.61 -22.36
C ARG A 5 11.36 -49.56 -21.88
N HIS A 6 10.91 -49.69 -20.63
CA HIS A 6 10.10 -48.72 -19.93
C HIS A 6 10.90 -47.39 -19.80
N ILE A 7 10.46 -46.36 -20.50
CA ILE A 7 10.96 -45.00 -20.29
C ILE A 7 10.25 -44.44 -19.07
N ASP A 8 10.92 -44.50 -17.93
CA ASP A 8 10.46 -43.83 -16.70
C ASP A 8 10.60 -42.31 -16.85
N SER A 9 9.51 -41.65 -17.19
CA SER A 9 9.42 -40.20 -17.20
C SER A 9 9.16 -39.67 -15.78
N SER A 10 10.17 -39.80 -14.93
CA SER A 10 10.18 -39.11 -13.63
C SER A 10 10.16 -37.60 -13.86
N LYS A 11 8.97 -36.99 -13.85
CA LYS A 11 8.78 -35.55 -13.70
C LYS A 11 9.45 -35.09 -12.41
N LYS A 12 10.70 -34.64 -12.47
CA LYS A 12 11.31 -33.86 -11.41
C LYS A 12 10.48 -32.59 -11.24
N THR A 13 9.58 -32.60 -10.25
CA THR A 13 8.99 -31.38 -9.67
C THR A 13 10.15 -30.50 -9.19
N GLY A 14 10.50 -29.54 -10.01
CA GLY A 14 11.55 -28.56 -9.66
C GLY A 14 11.13 -27.83 -8.39
N SER A 15 11.88 -27.99 -7.32
CA SER A 15 11.75 -27.19 -6.11
C SER A 15 11.88 -25.71 -6.51
N ILE A 16 10.81 -24.94 -6.27
CA ILE A 16 10.79 -23.49 -6.51
C ILE A 16 11.90 -22.89 -5.64
N SER A 17 12.81 -22.13 -6.24
CA SER A 17 13.92 -21.52 -5.51
C SER A 17 13.40 -20.38 -4.62
N ALA A 18 14.06 -20.12 -3.48
CA ALA A 18 13.71 -19.00 -2.61
C ALA A 18 13.67 -17.65 -3.38
N ILE A 19 14.51 -17.50 -4.40
CA ILE A 19 14.56 -16.30 -5.25
C ILE A 19 13.30 -16.18 -6.11
N GLU A 20 12.77 -17.28 -6.65
CA GLU A 20 11.52 -17.29 -7.42
C GLU A 20 10.31 -16.93 -6.55
N ILE A 21 10.29 -17.42 -5.30
CA ILE A 21 9.26 -17.07 -4.32
C ILE A 21 9.34 -15.57 -3.99
N ILE A 22 10.53 -15.05 -3.73
CA ILE A 22 10.72 -13.61 -3.44
C ILE A 22 10.28 -12.77 -4.64
N GLY A 23 10.65 -13.14 -5.86
CA GLY A 23 10.24 -12.45 -7.09
C GLY A 23 8.72 -12.44 -7.25
N LEU A 24 8.06 -13.58 -7.03
CA LEU A 24 6.60 -13.69 -7.11
C LEU A 24 5.91 -12.81 -6.05
N VAL A 25 6.39 -12.83 -4.81
CA VAL A 25 5.85 -12.00 -3.72
C VAL A 25 5.99 -10.51 -4.05
N LEU A 26 7.16 -10.09 -4.54
CA LEU A 26 7.37 -8.70 -4.98
C LEU A 26 6.44 -8.31 -6.13
N CYS A 27 6.23 -9.16 -7.11
CA CYS A 27 5.28 -8.91 -8.20
C CYS A 27 3.84 -8.75 -7.70
N ILE A 28 3.40 -9.61 -6.76
CA ILE A 28 2.06 -9.52 -6.16
C ILE A 28 1.90 -8.22 -5.38
N VAL A 29 2.86 -7.88 -4.53
CA VAL A 29 2.84 -6.62 -3.75
C VAL A 29 2.78 -5.41 -4.69
N PHE A 30 3.59 -5.41 -5.73
CA PHE A 30 3.61 -4.32 -6.71
C PHE A 30 2.29 -4.21 -7.49
N ALA A 31 1.70 -5.32 -7.92
CA ALA A 31 0.40 -5.34 -8.57
C ALA A 31 -0.71 -4.79 -7.66
N LEU A 32 -0.71 -5.15 -6.38
CA LEU A 32 -1.66 -4.61 -5.39
C LEU A 32 -1.48 -3.10 -5.20
N LEU A 33 -0.24 -2.62 -5.11
CA LEU A 33 0.06 -1.19 -5.01
C LEU A 33 -0.41 -0.43 -6.25
N LEU A 34 -0.22 -0.98 -7.45
CA LEU A 34 -0.72 -0.38 -8.70
C LEU A 34 -2.25 -0.30 -8.72
N ILE A 35 -2.94 -1.37 -8.33
CA ILE A 35 -4.40 -1.40 -8.27
C ILE A 35 -4.93 -0.36 -7.27
N CYS A 36 -4.33 -0.27 -6.09
CA CYS A 36 -4.67 0.75 -5.10
C CYS A 36 -4.46 2.16 -5.64
N ASN A 37 -3.31 2.42 -6.26
CA ASN A 37 -2.97 3.72 -6.84
C ASN A 37 -3.95 4.11 -7.95
N LEU A 38 -4.22 3.19 -8.88
CA LEU A 38 -5.19 3.42 -9.95
C LEU A 38 -6.60 3.69 -9.41
N THR A 39 -7.01 2.97 -8.35
CA THR A 39 -8.30 3.19 -7.69
C THR A 39 -8.38 4.61 -7.10
N ILE A 40 -7.31 5.08 -6.45
CA ILE A 40 -7.24 6.43 -5.89
C ILE A 40 -7.33 7.49 -6.99
N ILE A 41 -6.58 7.32 -8.08
CA ILE A 41 -6.58 8.25 -9.21
C ILE A 41 -7.97 8.31 -9.86
N VAL A 42 -8.57 7.17 -10.17
CA VAL A 42 -9.89 7.09 -10.83
C VAL A 42 -10.98 7.69 -9.92
N LYS A 43 -11.00 7.35 -8.63
CA LYS A 43 -11.95 7.92 -7.69
C LYS A 43 -11.75 9.42 -7.49
N GLY A 44 -10.52 9.90 -7.39
CA GLY A 44 -10.22 11.33 -7.30
C GLY A 44 -10.67 12.09 -8.54
N ALA A 45 -10.54 11.51 -9.74
CA ALA A 45 -10.99 12.12 -10.97
C ALA A 45 -12.53 12.13 -11.11
N LEU A 46 -13.22 11.08 -10.63
CA LEU A 46 -14.68 10.97 -10.71
C LEU A 46 -15.42 11.72 -9.60
N ALA A 47 -14.77 11.96 -8.46
CA ALA A 47 -15.34 12.65 -7.30
C ALA A 47 -14.32 13.60 -6.68
N PRO A 48 -13.98 14.71 -7.36
CA PRO A 48 -12.93 15.64 -6.93
C PRO A 48 -13.23 16.29 -5.56
N ASP A 49 -14.50 16.39 -5.22
CA ASP A 49 -14.95 16.98 -3.95
C ASP A 49 -14.88 16.01 -2.76
N SER A 50 -14.48 14.78 -2.97
CA SER A 50 -14.42 13.78 -1.89
C SER A 50 -13.07 13.09 -1.84
N PRO A 51 -12.43 13.01 -0.67
CA PRO A 51 -11.16 12.30 -0.55
C PRO A 51 -11.35 10.83 -0.97
N PRO A 52 -10.46 10.28 -1.81
CA PRO A 52 -10.61 8.95 -2.36
C PRO A 52 -10.54 7.89 -1.25
N SER A 53 -11.52 6.98 -1.24
CA SER A 53 -11.57 5.86 -0.30
C SER A 53 -11.22 4.54 -1.00
N VAL A 54 -10.49 3.67 -0.32
CA VAL A 54 -10.14 2.31 -0.76
C VAL A 54 -10.73 1.32 0.24
N LEU A 55 -11.54 0.37 -0.24
CA LEU A 55 -12.20 -0.63 0.62
C LEU A 55 -12.99 -0.03 1.81
N GLY A 56 -13.60 1.13 1.61
CA GLY A 56 -14.36 1.81 2.66
C GLY A 56 -13.51 2.54 3.71
N VAL A 57 -12.21 2.72 3.46
CA VAL A 57 -11.31 3.49 4.31
C VAL A 57 -10.68 4.61 3.49
N THR A 58 -10.63 5.81 4.05
CA THR A 58 -9.97 6.97 3.45
C THR A 58 -8.60 7.17 4.09
N PRO A 59 -7.49 6.92 3.36
CA PRO A 59 -6.15 7.24 3.85
C PRO A 59 -5.88 8.74 3.68
N LEU A 60 -5.36 9.40 4.73
CA LEU A 60 -4.99 10.81 4.71
C LEU A 60 -3.57 10.98 5.27
N ALA A 61 -2.73 11.71 4.54
CA ALA A 61 -1.39 12.07 5.01
C ALA A 61 -1.46 13.35 5.85
N VAL A 62 -0.92 13.29 7.05
CA VAL A 62 -0.95 14.39 8.02
C VAL A 62 0.12 15.42 7.68
N GLN A 63 -0.30 16.66 7.49
CA GLN A 63 0.57 17.77 7.07
C GLN A 63 0.72 18.85 8.14
N SER A 64 -0.07 18.83 9.22
CA SER A 64 0.00 19.79 10.30
C SER A 64 0.10 19.11 11.67
N GLY A 65 0.67 19.80 12.65
CA GLY A 65 0.83 19.29 14.01
C GLY A 65 -0.34 19.59 14.93
N SER A 66 -1.51 19.95 14.41
CA SER A 66 -2.66 20.33 15.26
C SER A 66 -3.16 19.21 16.20
N MET A 67 -2.86 17.95 15.88
CA MET A 67 -3.19 16.78 16.68
C MET A 67 -1.98 16.15 17.38
N SER A 68 -0.82 16.84 17.33
CA SER A 68 0.40 16.39 18.02
C SER A 68 0.23 16.46 19.53
N GLY A 69 0.87 15.54 20.26
CA GLY A 69 0.82 15.55 21.72
C GLY A 69 1.18 14.24 22.38
N THR A 70 0.82 14.11 23.66
CA THR A 70 1.13 12.93 24.49
C THR A 70 -0.04 11.97 24.65
N ALA A 71 -1.20 12.27 24.05
CA ALA A 71 -2.36 11.39 24.09
C ALA A 71 -2.04 10.06 23.39
N LYS A 72 -2.63 8.96 23.85
CA LYS A 72 -2.40 7.62 23.28
C LYS A 72 -2.74 7.57 21.78
N ASP A 73 -3.70 8.35 21.36
CA ASP A 73 -4.19 8.46 19.98
C ASP A 73 -3.73 9.75 19.28
N HIS A 74 -2.62 10.34 19.76
CA HIS A 74 -2.00 11.50 19.11
C HIS A 74 -1.64 11.21 17.65
N ILE A 75 -1.61 12.25 16.84
CA ILE A 75 -1.31 12.16 15.40
C ILE A 75 -0.22 13.17 15.10
N GLU A 76 0.87 12.70 14.51
CA GLU A 76 2.04 13.53 14.20
C GLU A 76 2.11 13.87 12.71
N VAL A 77 2.82 14.94 12.40
CA VAL A 77 3.16 15.29 11.00
C VAL A 77 3.90 14.13 10.34
N GLY A 78 3.53 13.81 9.12
CA GLY A 78 4.12 12.69 8.38
C GLY A 78 3.41 11.34 8.60
N ASP A 79 2.46 11.25 9.53
CA ASP A 79 1.65 10.04 9.69
C ASP A 79 0.70 9.82 8.51
N LEU A 80 0.39 8.57 8.23
CA LEU A 80 -0.76 8.18 7.42
C LEU A 80 -1.88 7.74 8.34
N ILE A 81 -2.97 8.49 8.38
CA ILE A 81 -4.16 8.13 9.16
C ILE A 81 -5.20 7.44 8.29
N PHE A 82 -5.99 6.60 8.92
CA PHE A 82 -7.10 5.89 8.30
C PHE A 82 -8.41 6.38 8.88
N VAL A 83 -9.30 6.84 8.01
CA VAL A 83 -10.61 7.36 8.37
C VAL A 83 -11.69 6.44 7.82
N LYS A 84 -12.61 6.00 8.67
CA LYS A 84 -13.77 5.19 8.28
C LYS A 84 -15.03 6.05 8.25
N PRO A 85 -15.91 5.88 7.26
CA PRO A 85 -17.21 6.51 7.25
C PRO A 85 -17.94 6.26 8.58
N ALA A 86 -18.54 7.30 9.16
CA ALA A 86 -19.28 7.19 10.39
C ALA A 86 -20.59 7.99 10.25
N LYS A 87 -21.65 7.50 10.88
CA LYS A 87 -22.91 8.25 10.98
C LYS A 87 -22.79 9.29 12.10
N ALA A 88 -23.27 10.49 11.84
CA ALA A 88 -23.21 11.61 12.81
C ALA A 88 -23.76 11.22 14.18
N GLU A 89 -24.84 10.44 14.21
CA GLU A 89 -25.54 10.02 15.45
C GLU A 89 -24.70 9.06 16.31
N THR A 90 -23.67 8.45 15.74
CA THR A 90 -22.79 7.52 16.45
C THR A 90 -21.57 8.19 17.07
N LEU A 91 -21.30 9.43 16.69
CA LEU A 91 -20.15 10.20 17.17
C LEU A 91 -20.38 10.76 18.57
N ARG A 92 -19.31 10.86 19.35
CA ARG A 92 -19.33 11.31 20.75
C ARG A 92 -18.18 12.28 21.00
N GLU A 93 -18.28 13.03 22.08
CA GLU A 93 -17.15 13.79 22.64
C GLU A 93 -15.93 12.88 22.83
N GLY A 94 -14.76 13.39 22.51
CA GLY A 94 -13.49 12.67 22.53
C GLY A 94 -13.17 11.90 21.25
N ASP A 95 -14.14 11.68 20.36
CA ASP A 95 -13.86 11.06 19.05
C ASP A 95 -13.03 12.00 18.17
N ILE A 96 -12.08 11.42 17.43
CA ILE A 96 -11.32 12.15 16.41
C ILE A 96 -12.05 11.95 15.09
N ILE A 97 -12.40 13.05 14.42
CA ILE A 97 -13.08 13.05 13.13
C ILE A 97 -12.28 13.76 12.06
N ALA A 98 -12.40 13.30 10.82
CA ALA A 98 -11.97 14.04 9.64
C ALA A 98 -13.18 14.68 8.98
N PHE A 99 -13.06 15.93 8.60
CA PHE A 99 -14.11 16.71 7.98
C PHE A 99 -13.56 17.68 6.93
N LYS A 100 -14.41 18.14 6.03
CA LYS A 100 -14.06 19.10 5.00
C LYS A 100 -14.18 20.51 5.52
N GLU A 101 -13.14 21.30 5.30
CA GLU A 101 -13.12 22.73 5.52
C GLU A 101 -12.67 23.41 4.20
N GLY A 102 -13.63 23.91 3.44
CA GLY A 102 -13.37 24.35 2.07
C GLY A 102 -12.80 23.25 1.18
N SER A 103 -11.59 23.44 0.67
CA SER A 103 -10.90 22.48 -0.20
C SER A 103 -9.97 21.50 0.52
N ILE A 104 -9.84 21.62 1.83
CA ILE A 104 -8.95 20.75 2.63
C ILE A 104 -9.75 19.82 3.53
N VAL A 105 -9.09 18.75 3.98
CA VAL A 105 -9.61 17.86 5.02
C VAL A 105 -8.85 18.12 6.29
N VAL A 106 -9.57 18.48 7.35
CA VAL A 106 -9.06 18.72 8.69
C VAL A 106 -9.38 17.50 9.56
N THR A 107 -8.48 17.19 10.50
CA THR A 107 -8.69 16.10 11.48
C THR A 107 -8.51 16.65 12.86
N HIS A 108 -9.60 16.72 13.64
CA HIS A 108 -9.61 17.25 15.00
C HIS A 108 -10.48 16.38 15.91
N ARG A 109 -10.39 16.62 17.22
CA ARG A 109 -11.16 15.93 18.24
C ARG A 109 -12.46 16.66 18.51
N ILE A 110 -13.56 15.92 18.67
CA ILE A 110 -14.85 16.47 19.11
C ILE A 110 -14.74 16.88 20.58
N VAL A 111 -15.00 18.13 20.85
CA VAL A 111 -15.06 18.70 22.21
C VAL A 111 -16.49 18.68 22.73
N ARG A 112 -17.46 18.96 21.83
CA ARG A 112 -18.90 18.93 22.13
C ARG A 112 -19.69 18.52 20.91
N VAL A 113 -20.84 17.89 21.17
CA VAL A 113 -21.87 17.61 20.16
C VAL A 113 -23.04 18.53 20.44
N GLU A 114 -23.46 19.28 19.42
CA GLU A 114 -24.56 20.24 19.54
C GLU A 114 -25.63 19.95 18.48
N THR A 115 -26.82 20.49 18.68
CA THR A 115 -27.90 20.45 17.70
C THR A 115 -28.09 21.85 17.16
N ALA A 116 -28.01 22.02 15.84
CA ALA A 116 -28.27 23.28 15.16
C ALA A 116 -29.76 23.66 15.26
N GLU A 117 -30.09 24.89 14.89
CA GLU A 117 -31.48 25.38 14.91
C GLU A 117 -32.43 24.58 14.03
N ASP A 118 -31.91 23.98 12.95
CA ASP A 118 -32.67 23.12 12.03
C ASP A 118 -32.82 21.66 12.52
N GLY A 119 -32.33 21.35 13.71
CA GLY A 119 -32.35 20.01 14.29
C GLY A 119 -31.23 19.09 13.84
N THR A 120 -30.31 19.53 12.99
CA THR A 120 -29.16 18.72 12.55
C THR A 120 -28.06 18.69 13.59
N LEU A 121 -27.31 17.57 13.65
CA LEU A 121 -26.14 17.46 14.51
C LEU A 121 -24.95 18.25 13.95
N GLN A 122 -24.27 18.94 14.83
CA GLN A 122 -23.02 19.62 14.54
C GLN A 122 -21.98 19.34 15.64
N PHE A 123 -20.73 19.43 15.28
CA PHE A 123 -19.61 19.08 16.16
C PHE A 123 -18.72 20.30 16.38
N ILE A 124 -18.50 20.67 17.64
CA ILE A 124 -17.45 21.60 18.01
C ILE A 124 -16.17 20.80 18.14
N THR A 125 -15.17 21.17 17.37
CA THR A 125 -13.90 20.44 17.29
C THR A 125 -12.73 21.29 17.75
N LYS A 126 -11.62 20.61 18.08
CA LYS A 126 -10.38 21.24 18.48
C LYS A 126 -9.21 20.32 18.16
N GLY A 127 -8.13 20.86 17.61
CA GLY A 127 -6.86 20.15 17.54
C GLY A 127 -6.24 19.96 18.92
N ASP A 128 -5.73 18.80 19.23
CA ASP A 128 -5.16 18.47 20.55
C ASP A 128 -4.02 19.43 20.96
N ALA A 129 -3.24 19.91 19.98
CA ALA A 129 -2.18 20.89 20.19
C ALA A 129 -2.66 22.36 20.13
N ASN A 130 -3.91 22.61 19.77
CA ASN A 130 -4.43 23.98 19.66
C ASN A 130 -4.85 24.51 21.03
N ASN A 131 -4.74 25.83 21.21
CA ASN A 131 -5.17 26.49 22.46
C ASN A 131 -6.68 26.75 22.51
N THR A 132 -7.32 26.90 21.33
CA THR A 132 -8.73 27.27 21.18
C THR A 132 -9.49 26.24 20.37
N GLU A 133 -10.80 26.17 20.58
CA GLU A 133 -11.72 25.44 19.73
C GLU A 133 -11.75 26.04 18.32
N ASP A 134 -12.16 25.22 17.34
CA ASP A 134 -12.32 25.68 15.96
C ASP A 134 -13.47 26.68 15.90
N SER A 135 -13.30 27.73 15.10
CA SER A 135 -14.25 28.85 15.07
C SER A 135 -15.60 28.51 14.45
N GLN A 136 -15.65 27.45 13.63
CA GLN A 136 -16.85 27.02 12.92
C GLN A 136 -17.26 25.62 13.35
N PRO A 137 -18.53 25.40 13.73
CA PRO A 137 -19.03 24.06 13.98
C PRO A 137 -18.99 23.21 12.72
N VAL A 138 -18.62 21.94 12.86
CA VAL A 138 -18.60 20.98 11.76
C VAL A 138 -19.99 20.40 11.58
N SER A 139 -20.60 20.67 10.43
CA SER A 139 -21.87 20.06 10.03
C SER A 139 -21.69 18.58 9.67
N ALA A 140 -22.73 17.77 9.93
CA ALA A 140 -22.78 16.38 9.53
C ALA A 140 -22.56 16.18 8.01
N ALA A 141 -22.91 17.16 7.19
CA ALA A 141 -22.69 17.13 5.74
C ALA A 141 -21.20 17.22 5.34
N ASN A 142 -20.37 17.84 6.17
CA ASN A 142 -18.93 17.99 5.95
C ASN A 142 -18.10 16.83 6.50
N LEU A 143 -18.74 15.90 7.23
CA LEU A 143 -18.08 14.76 7.83
C LEU A 143 -17.52 13.82 6.76
N VAL A 144 -16.22 13.53 6.81
CA VAL A 144 -15.57 12.48 6.03
C VAL A 144 -15.64 11.15 6.77
N GLY A 145 -15.42 11.17 8.09
CA GLY A 145 -15.56 10.00 8.94
C GLY A 145 -14.80 10.10 10.26
N LYS A 146 -14.74 8.97 10.94
CA LYS A 146 -14.05 8.81 12.23
C LYS A 146 -12.65 8.23 12.05
N TYR A 147 -11.68 8.75 12.77
CA TYR A 147 -10.34 8.20 12.86
C TYR A 147 -10.36 6.74 13.35
N ALA A 148 -9.61 5.87 12.68
CA ALA A 148 -9.55 4.45 13.01
C ALA A 148 -8.15 3.97 13.39
N GLY A 149 -7.11 4.75 13.09
CA GLY A 149 -5.73 4.41 13.41
C GLY A 149 -4.74 5.13 12.50
N ARG A 150 -3.44 4.98 12.79
CA ARG A 150 -2.35 5.58 12.01
C ARG A 150 -1.20 4.62 11.80
N ILE A 151 -0.40 4.89 10.79
CA ILE A 151 0.94 4.32 10.61
C ILE A 151 1.92 5.50 10.60
N ALA A 152 2.84 5.50 11.57
CA ALA A 152 3.82 6.56 11.73
C ALA A 152 4.72 6.67 10.47
N HIS A 153 4.98 7.91 10.03
CA HIS A 153 5.85 8.27 8.90
C HIS A 153 5.45 7.70 7.53
N LEU A 154 4.38 6.93 7.42
CA LEU A 154 3.94 6.42 6.12
C LEU A 154 3.29 7.50 5.26
N GLY A 155 2.77 8.58 5.86
CA GLY A 155 2.28 9.76 5.18
C GLY A 155 3.39 10.50 4.41
N ASP A 156 4.59 10.61 5.00
CA ASP A 156 5.76 11.19 4.31
C ASP A 156 6.11 10.40 3.05
N VAL A 157 6.09 9.07 3.13
CA VAL A 157 6.31 8.18 1.98
C VAL A 157 5.24 8.38 0.92
N ALA A 158 3.97 8.49 1.33
CA ALA A 158 2.85 8.71 0.41
C ALA A 158 2.95 10.07 -0.29
N LEU A 159 3.30 11.13 0.45
CA LEU A 159 3.51 12.47 -0.10
C LEU A 159 4.75 12.52 -1.01
N PHE A 160 5.83 11.83 -0.64
CA PHE A 160 7.01 11.72 -1.50
C PHE A 160 6.67 10.99 -2.81
N ALA A 161 5.91 9.90 -2.74
CA ALA A 161 5.49 9.13 -3.91
C ALA A 161 4.66 9.94 -4.92
N GLN A 162 3.99 11.01 -4.48
CA GLN A 162 3.22 11.92 -5.34
C GLN A 162 4.10 12.98 -6.05
N LYS A 163 5.33 13.17 -5.61
CA LYS A 163 6.27 14.08 -6.28
C LYS A 163 6.84 13.41 -7.54
N PRO A 164 7.19 14.17 -8.60
CA PRO A 164 7.72 13.60 -9.84
C PRO A 164 8.93 12.67 -9.63
N VAL A 165 9.84 13.06 -8.74
CA VAL A 165 11.02 12.25 -8.38
C VAL A 165 10.60 10.95 -7.65
N GLY A 166 9.66 11.06 -6.73
CA GLY A 166 9.11 9.90 -6.01
C GLY A 166 8.46 8.92 -6.99
N MET A 167 7.58 9.40 -7.87
CA MET A 167 6.96 8.58 -8.92
C MET A 167 8.00 7.86 -9.78
N ALA A 168 9.04 8.59 -10.24
CA ALA A 168 10.11 7.99 -11.04
C ALA A 168 10.83 6.86 -10.29
N ILE A 169 11.16 7.05 -9.02
CA ILE A 169 11.81 6.03 -8.17
C ILE A 169 10.88 4.83 -7.96
N PHE A 170 9.61 5.06 -7.63
CA PHE A 170 8.63 3.99 -7.40
C PHE A 170 8.35 3.14 -8.64
N ILE A 171 8.57 3.68 -9.84
CA ILE A 171 8.48 2.94 -11.10
C ILE A 171 9.82 2.28 -11.45
N ALA A 172 10.93 3.02 -11.37
CA ALA A 172 12.22 2.56 -11.82
C ALA A 172 12.79 1.41 -10.97
N VAL A 173 12.61 1.47 -9.63
CA VAL A 173 13.16 0.46 -8.72
C VAL A 173 12.56 -0.93 -8.98
N PRO A 174 11.24 -1.14 -9.03
CA PRO A 174 10.66 -2.45 -9.35
C PRO A 174 11.06 -2.96 -10.73
N VAL A 175 11.08 -2.08 -11.74
CA VAL A 175 11.50 -2.46 -13.10
C VAL A 175 12.96 -2.92 -13.10
N LEU A 176 13.86 -2.19 -12.44
CA LEU A 176 15.26 -2.58 -12.31
C LEU A 176 15.42 -3.91 -11.56
N CYS A 177 14.70 -4.09 -10.47
CA CYS A 177 14.69 -5.36 -9.71
C CYS A 177 14.22 -6.52 -10.59
N PHE A 178 13.17 -6.32 -11.39
CA PHE A 178 12.67 -7.33 -12.32
C PHE A 178 13.71 -7.68 -13.40
N VAL A 179 14.35 -6.68 -14.02
CA VAL A 179 15.40 -6.90 -15.04
C VAL A 179 16.60 -7.64 -14.45
N LEU A 180 17.06 -7.25 -13.25
CA LEU A 180 18.16 -7.94 -12.58
C LEU A 180 17.79 -9.38 -12.20
N TYR A 181 16.56 -9.61 -11.75
CA TYR A 181 16.04 -10.94 -11.48
C TYR A 181 16.03 -11.80 -12.75
N ASP A 182 15.41 -11.34 -13.84
CA ASP A 182 15.35 -12.05 -15.13
C ASP A 182 16.75 -12.37 -15.65
N ALA A 183 17.67 -11.40 -15.62
CA ALA A 183 19.06 -11.61 -16.03
C ALA A 183 19.77 -12.67 -15.16
N SER A 184 19.48 -12.71 -13.86
CA SER A 184 20.05 -13.70 -12.93
C SER A 184 19.54 -15.12 -13.19
N VAL A 185 18.25 -15.25 -13.51
CA VAL A 185 17.63 -16.54 -13.87
C VAL A 185 18.22 -17.06 -15.16
N ARG A 186 18.25 -16.24 -16.21
CA ARG A 186 18.84 -16.62 -17.53
C ARG A 186 20.30 -17.05 -17.43
N ARG A 187 21.11 -16.35 -16.63
CA ARG A 187 22.52 -16.73 -16.40
C ARG A 187 22.63 -18.10 -15.72
N ARG A 188 21.75 -18.41 -14.77
CA ARG A 188 21.72 -19.72 -14.09
C ARG A 188 21.30 -20.84 -15.02
N GLU A 189 20.30 -20.61 -15.85
CA GLU A 189 19.85 -21.57 -16.87
C GLU A 189 20.97 -21.87 -17.87
N ALA A 190 21.59 -20.85 -18.45
CA ALA A 190 22.71 -21.00 -19.36
C ALA A 190 23.89 -21.77 -18.70
N ALA A 191 24.19 -21.50 -17.43
CA ALA A 191 25.23 -22.23 -16.71
C ALA A 191 24.88 -23.72 -16.48
N ARG A 192 23.58 -24.01 -16.21
CA ARG A 192 23.09 -25.39 -16.07
C ARG A 192 23.16 -26.15 -17.39
N GLU A 193 22.74 -25.54 -18.49
CA GLU A 193 22.83 -26.11 -19.84
C GLU A 193 24.28 -26.40 -20.24
N ALA A 194 25.18 -25.43 -20.01
CA ALA A 194 26.61 -25.62 -20.31
C ALA A 194 27.24 -26.75 -19.48
N ARG A 195 26.85 -26.95 -18.22
CA ARG A 195 27.29 -28.09 -17.40
C ARG A 195 26.78 -29.40 -17.96
N ARG A 196 25.49 -29.47 -18.32
CA ARG A 196 24.87 -30.68 -18.86
C ARG A 196 25.48 -31.08 -20.21
N THR A 197 25.78 -30.12 -21.08
CA THR A 197 26.46 -30.36 -22.35
C THR A 197 27.85 -30.96 -22.12
N ARG A 198 28.64 -30.41 -21.21
CA ARG A 198 29.97 -30.93 -20.86
C ARG A 198 29.93 -32.33 -20.25
N GLU A 199 28.89 -32.63 -19.43
CA GLU A 199 28.72 -33.97 -18.87
C GLU A 199 28.44 -34.99 -19.97
N LEU A 200 27.53 -34.68 -20.90
CA LEU A 200 27.21 -35.51 -22.06
C LEU A 200 28.40 -35.72 -22.98
N GLU A 201 29.17 -34.68 -23.25
CA GLU A 201 30.40 -34.78 -24.05
C GLU A 201 31.42 -35.75 -23.42
N ARG A 202 31.63 -35.64 -22.08
CA ARG A 202 32.51 -36.56 -21.35
C ARG A 202 32.01 -38.00 -21.38
N GLU A 203 30.70 -38.20 -21.29
CA GLU A 203 30.10 -39.54 -21.34
C GLU A 203 30.25 -40.16 -22.77
N LEU A 204 30.05 -39.38 -23.81
CA LEU A 204 30.30 -39.77 -25.18
C LEU A 204 31.79 -40.14 -25.45
N GLU A 205 32.73 -39.36 -24.92
CA GLU A 205 34.14 -39.64 -25.00
C GLU A 205 34.54 -40.94 -24.29
N ARG A 206 33.94 -41.24 -23.15
CA ARG A 206 34.16 -42.50 -22.41
C ARG A 206 33.69 -43.70 -23.25
N LEU A 207 32.45 -43.66 -23.75
CA LEU A 207 31.90 -44.74 -24.57
C LEU A 207 32.73 -44.98 -25.82
N ARG A 208 33.23 -43.90 -26.48
CA ARG A 208 34.10 -44.01 -27.67
C ARG A 208 35.48 -44.61 -27.38
N ARG A 209 35.95 -44.64 -26.13
CA ARG A 209 37.22 -45.28 -25.77
C ARG A 209 37.08 -46.74 -25.33
N GLU A 210 35.86 -47.17 -25.04
CA GLU A 210 35.51 -48.54 -24.64
C GLU A 210 35.18 -49.45 -25.84
N ASP A 211 34.88 -48.83 -27.02
CA ASP A 211 34.77 -49.50 -28.36
C ASP A 211 36.14 -49.55 -29.05
#